data_d7e711622aaf1dffb42ecffbbd105d77
#
_entry.id   d7e711622aaf1dffb42ecffbbd105d77
#
_cell.length_a   1.000
_cell.length_b   1.000
_cell.length_c   1.000
_cell.angle_alpha   90.00
_cell.angle_beta   90.00
_cell.angle_gamma   90.00
#
_symmetry.space_group_name_H-M   'P 1'
#
loop_
_entity.id
_entity.type
_entity.pdbx_description
1 polymer ?
#
loop_
_entity_poly.entity_id
_entity_poly.type
_entity_poly.pdbx_seq_one_letter_code
_entity_poly.pdbx_strand_id
1 'polypeptide(L)'
;MKIPEDKFPDKLTDREVKRLNYFNTQFLQEADFQDEQAYHISLRRFHNRSIHGFGIIEGFEITPGTKDISVAPGVAIDKLGREIVLSPQSVVKSYDLSRFRANDLVFLTIAYDNDNDEKDRNPSGDTTKFIRITERPKLEPTTTKPPDDGTVIVLGQVTLDASGNVTPAKIDLSGRRMVRSKTSPIVGTANDGETVVAPDGKPANWVIFVSPRQLNVKKTGPFILEFSITVSATEVATGWTISCFSQETADLAGRSKSPGEVNYMILRK
;
A
#
# COMPACT_ATOMS: atom_id res chain seq x y z
N MET A 1 15.33 -17.84 19.23
CA MET A 1 14.58 -18.80 18.39
C MET A 1 13.55 -18.00 17.60
N LYS A 2 13.65 -17.93 16.27
CA LYS A 2 12.59 -17.29 15.46
C LYS A 2 11.34 -18.15 15.60
N ILE A 3 10.19 -17.54 15.93
CA ILE A 3 8.92 -18.26 15.87
C ILE A 3 8.75 -18.69 14.41
N PRO A 4 8.66 -19.99 14.10
CA PRO A 4 8.57 -20.46 12.73
C PRO A 4 7.38 -19.83 12.02
N GLU A 5 7.55 -19.40 10.77
CA GLU A 5 6.48 -18.77 9.97
C GLU A 5 5.32 -19.75 9.69
N ASP A 6 5.59 -21.06 9.73
CA ASP A 6 4.59 -22.12 9.62
C ASP A 6 3.56 -22.15 10.77
N LYS A 7 3.87 -21.51 11.91
CA LYS A 7 2.90 -21.31 12.99
C LYS A 7 1.82 -20.26 12.67
N PHE A 8 1.94 -19.54 11.56
CA PHE A 8 0.95 -18.52 11.15
C PHE A 8 0.13 -19.02 9.96
N PRO A 9 -1.06 -19.60 10.16
CA PRO A 9 -1.88 -20.07 9.05
C PRO A 9 -2.34 -18.88 8.18
N ASP A 10 -2.40 -19.13 6.87
CA ASP A 10 -2.92 -18.14 5.91
C ASP A 10 -4.38 -17.81 6.16
N LYS A 11 -5.13 -18.75 6.74
CA LYS A 11 -6.52 -18.58 7.17
C LYS A 11 -6.67 -19.01 8.62
N LEU A 12 -7.40 -18.23 9.42
CA LEU A 12 -7.76 -18.59 10.79
C LEU A 12 -8.61 -19.88 10.86
N THR A 13 -9.30 -20.20 9.78
CA THR A 13 -10.14 -21.41 9.66
C THR A 13 -9.35 -22.69 9.49
N ASP A 14 -8.04 -22.62 9.21
CA ASP A 14 -7.23 -23.79 8.90
C ASP A 14 -6.74 -24.53 10.15
N ARG A 15 -7.00 -23.97 11.33
CA ARG A 15 -6.73 -24.63 12.62
C ARG A 15 -7.68 -24.19 13.72
N GLU A 16 -7.75 -24.99 14.77
CA GLU A 16 -8.43 -24.61 15.98
C GLU A 16 -7.67 -23.46 16.67
N VAL A 17 -8.38 -22.39 17.00
CA VAL A 17 -7.81 -21.22 17.70
C VAL A 17 -7.87 -21.48 19.19
N LYS A 18 -6.71 -21.68 19.82
CA LYS A 18 -6.56 -21.89 21.26
C LYS A 18 -5.78 -20.76 21.88
N ARG A 19 -6.14 -20.38 23.09
CA ARG A 19 -5.39 -19.46 23.95
C ARG A 19 -5.13 -20.10 25.30
N LEU A 20 -4.07 -19.68 25.97
CA LEU A 20 -3.81 -20.10 27.33
C LEU A 20 -4.94 -19.68 28.27
N ASN A 21 -5.24 -20.52 29.24
CA ASN A 21 -6.15 -20.25 30.34
C ASN A 21 -5.38 -20.33 31.64
N TYR A 22 -5.18 -19.19 32.29
CA TYR A 22 -4.42 -19.10 33.55
C TYR A 22 -5.32 -19.37 34.74
N PHE A 23 -4.79 -20.15 35.69
CA PHE A 23 -5.43 -20.38 36.97
C PHE A 23 -4.40 -20.46 38.11
N ASN A 24 -4.85 -20.25 39.36
CA ASN A 24 -3.96 -20.30 40.52
C ASN A 24 -3.25 -21.65 40.63
N THR A 25 -1.97 -21.61 40.97
CA THR A 25 -1.09 -22.78 41.11
C THR A 25 -0.70 -23.50 39.83
N GLN A 26 -1.06 -22.95 38.66
CA GLN A 26 -0.58 -23.46 37.39
C GLN A 26 0.93 -23.25 37.24
N PHE A 27 1.65 -24.30 36.91
CA PHE A 27 3.06 -24.21 36.53
C PHE A 27 3.18 -23.86 35.03
N LEU A 28 3.83 -22.73 34.73
CA LEU A 28 4.02 -22.26 33.34
C LEU A 28 5.40 -22.66 32.85
N GLN A 29 5.46 -23.13 31.60
CA GLN A 29 6.66 -23.49 30.90
C GLN A 29 6.98 -22.50 29.76
N GLU A 30 8.20 -22.55 29.20
CA GLU A 30 8.61 -21.74 28.05
C GLU A 30 7.61 -21.85 26.88
N ALA A 31 7.10 -23.07 26.64
CA ALA A 31 6.14 -23.34 25.56
C ALA A 31 4.83 -22.56 25.75
N ASP A 32 4.33 -22.41 26.97
CA ASP A 32 3.09 -21.67 27.26
C ASP A 32 3.22 -20.19 26.86
N PHE A 33 4.35 -19.58 27.23
CA PHE A 33 4.62 -18.18 26.86
C PHE A 33 4.80 -18.02 25.34
N GLN A 34 5.47 -18.97 24.67
CA GLN A 34 5.63 -18.96 23.23
C GLN A 34 4.29 -19.11 22.50
N ASP A 35 3.40 -19.97 22.97
CA ASP A 35 2.08 -20.17 22.39
C ASP A 35 1.20 -18.93 22.58
N GLU A 36 1.28 -18.24 23.72
CA GLU A 36 0.58 -16.98 23.92
C GLU A 36 1.07 -15.88 22.98
N GLN A 37 2.40 -15.70 22.86
CA GLN A 37 2.96 -14.74 21.92
C GLN A 37 2.53 -15.06 20.47
N ALA A 38 2.62 -16.34 20.06
CA ALA A 38 2.22 -16.78 18.73
C ALA A 38 0.72 -16.52 18.48
N TYR A 39 -0.14 -16.73 19.46
CA TYR A 39 -1.55 -16.43 19.38
C TYR A 39 -1.80 -14.94 19.06
N HIS A 40 -1.22 -14.03 19.85
CA HIS A 40 -1.41 -12.60 19.66
C HIS A 40 -0.83 -12.08 18.35
N ILE A 41 0.38 -12.53 17.98
CA ILE A 41 1.02 -12.16 16.71
C ILE A 41 0.17 -12.65 15.53
N SER A 42 -0.36 -13.88 15.59
CA SER A 42 -1.20 -14.45 14.54
C SER A 42 -2.48 -13.65 14.33
N LEU A 43 -3.18 -13.31 15.40
CA LEU A 43 -4.42 -12.52 15.33
C LEU A 43 -4.17 -11.10 14.80
N ARG A 44 -3.09 -10.44 15.25
CA ARG A 44 -2.72 -9.11 14.80
C ARG A 44 -2.39 -9.12 13.29
N ARG A 45 -1.56 -10.06 12.84
CA ARG A 45 -1.23 -10.21 11.42
C ARG A 45 -2.46 -10.54 10.58
N PHE A 46 -3.34 -11.41 11.09
CA PHE A 46 -4.60 -11.72 10.42
C PHE A 46 -5.49 -10.48 10.30
N HIS A 47 -5.65 -9.70 11.39
CA HIS A 47 -6.40 -8.45 11.37
C HIS A 47 -5.83 -7.49 10.31
N ASN A 48 -4.52 -7.25 10.33
CA ASN A 48 -3.85 -6.35 9.40
C ASN A 48 -4.11 -6.75 7.94
N ARG A 49 -3.88 -8.02 7.57
CA ARG A 49 -4.06 -8.47 6.19
C ARG A 49 -5.51 -8.61 5.75
N SER A 50 -6.45 -8.77 6.69
CA SER A 50 -7.88 -8.94 6.38
C SER A 50 -8.59 -7.62 6.17
N ILE A 51 -8.29 -6.61 6.98
CA ILE A 51 -8.99 -5.31 6.99
C ILE A 51 -8.21 -4.26 6.20
N HIS A 52 -6.88 -4.29 6.29
CA HIS A 52 -6.00 -3.34 5.62
C HIS A 52 -5.37 -3.94 4.36
N GLY A 53 -4.99 -3.07 3.43
CA GLY A 53 -4.04 -3.42 2.38
C GLY A 53 -2.61 -3.43 2.94
N PHE A 54 -1.62 -3.71 2.10
CA PHE A 54 -0.22 -3.51 2.43
C PHE A 54 0.29 -2.17 1.89
N GLY A 55 1.34 -1.62 2.50
CA GLY A 55 1.93 -0.34 2.11
C GLY A 55 2.38 0.49 3.31
N ILE A 56 2.61 1.77 3.08
CA ILE A 56 3.01 2.75 4.08
C ILE A 56 1.77 3.22 4.83
N ILE A 57 1.83 3.24 6.17
CA ILE A 57 0.81 3.86 7.02
C ILE A 57 1.12 5.34 7.19
N GLU A 58 2.37 5.64 7.61
CA GLU A 58 2.83 7.01 7.86
C GLU A 58 4.36 7.08 7.80
N GLY A 59 4.89 8.28 7.66
CA GLY A 59 6.32 8.56 7.70
C GLY A 59 7.08 8.12 6.45
N PHE A 60 8.34 7.75 6.67
CA PHE A 60 9.31 7.41 5.64
C PHE A 60 9.56 8.55 4.64
N GLU A 61 9.55 9.80 5.10
CA GLU A 61 10.01 10.93 4.30
C GLU A 61 11.46 10.71 3.89
N ILE A 62 11.76 11.05 2.64
CA ILE A 62 13.06 10.83 2.02
C ILE A 62 13.81 12.16 1.92
N THR A 63 15.02 12.20 2.46
CA THR A 63 15.93 13.36 2.36
C THR A 63 17.17 12.95 1.58
N PRO A 64 17.42 13.56 0.40
CA PRO A 64 18.59 13.26 -0.40
C PRO A 64 19.87 13.85 0.22
N GLY A 65 20.93 13.01 0.28
CA GLY A 65 22.32 13.44 0.42
C GLY A 65 23.03 13.40 -0.93
N THR A 66 24.35 13.35 -0.95
CA THR A 66 25.13 13.30 -2.21
C THR A 66 25.15 11.89 -2.80
N LYS A 67 25.49 10.89 -2.00
CA LYS A 67 25.56 9.46 -2.37
C LYS A 67 24.74 8.58 -1.43
N ASP A 68 23.87 9.15 -0.68
CA ASP A 68 22.99 8.49 0.26
C ASP A 68 21.61 9.14 0.25
N ILE A 69 20.65 8.41 0.81
CA ILE A 69 19.29 8.92 1.01
C ILE A 69 18.87 8.55 2.43
N SER A 70 18.63 9.58 3.26
CA SER A 70 18.10 9.39 4.60
C SER A 70 16.60 9.14 4.58
N VAL A 71 16.11 8.31 5.51
CA VAL A 71 14.70 7.98 5.66
C VAL A 71 14.25 8.35 7.07
N ALA A 72 13.21 9.14 7.15
CA ALA A 72 12.56 9.48 8.42
C ALA A 72 11.89 8.25 9.06
N PRO A 73 11.68 8.26 10.38
CA PRO A 73 10.88 7.23 11.05
C PRO A 73 9.52 7.06 10.39
N GLY A 74 8.98 5.83 10.43
CA GLY A 74 7.72 5.54 9.80
C GLY A 74 7.23 4.13 10.07
N VAL A 75 6.00 3.86 9.65
CA VAL A 75 5.32 2.58 9.83
C VAL A 75 4.72 2.10 8.52
N ALA A 76 4.91 0.82 8.20
CA ALA A 76 4.29 0.16 7.07
C ALA A 76 3.73 -1.22 7.48
N ILE A 77 2.87 -1.78 6.66
CA ILE A 77 2.37 -3.16 6.79
C ILE A 77 2.68 -3.88 5.49
N ASP A 78 3.25 -5.08 5.58
CA ASP A 78 3.42 -5.94 4.42
C ASP A 78 2.17 -6.80 4.13
N LYS A 79 2.19 -7.53 3.02
CA LYS A 79 1.07 -8.39 2.60
C LYS A 79 0.78 -9.55 3.56
N LEU A 80 1.76 -9.95 4.36
CA LEU A 80 1.59 -10.97 5.40
C LEU A 80 1.00 -10.40 6.70
N GLY A 81 0.76 -9.08 6.75
CA GLY A 81 0.23 -8.36 7.90
C GLY A 81 1.29 -8.04 8.96
N ARG A 82 2.59 -8.17 8.63
CA ARG A 82 3.68 -7.83 9.53
C ARG A 82 3.87 -6.32 9.52
N GLU A 83 4.02 -5.75 10.71
CA GLU A 83 4.32 -4.32 10.87
C GLU A 83 5.80 -4.08 10.66
N ILE A 84 6.12 -3.09 9.87
CA ILE A 84 7.48 -2.64 9.56
C ILE A 84 7.65 -1.28 10.22
N VAL A 85 8.40 -1.21 11.32
CA VAL A 85 8.56 0.01 12.11
C VAL A 85 10.00 0.49 12.04
N LEU A 86 10.23 1.62 11.37
CA LEU A 86 11.50 2.34 11.42
C LEU A 86 11.43 3.38 12.55
N SER A 87 12.01 3.06 13.70
CA SER A 87 11.98 3.96 14.85
C SER A 87 13.10 5.01 14.80
N PRO A 88 12.99 6.11 15.58
CA PRO A 88 14.09 7.06 15.75
C PRO A 88 15.38 6.44 16.31
N GLN A 89 15.27 5.31 17.02
CA GLN A 89 16.39 4.57 17.59
C GLN A 89 16.99 3.53 16.63
N SER A 90 16.39 3.31 15.45
CA SER A 90 16.91 2.37 14.46
C SER A 90 18.34 2.75 14.04
N VAL A 91 19.23 1.75 13.95
CA VAL A 91 20.64 1.95 13.61
C VAL A 91 20.78 2.39 12.15
N VAL A 92 20.05 1.76 11.24
CA VAL A 92 20.10 2.06 9.80
C VAL A 92 18.87 2.90 9.44
N LYS A 93 19.12 4.13 8.96
CA LYS A 93 18.09 5.10 8.55
C LYS A 93 18.40 5.73 7.19
N SER A 94 19.33 5.15 6.45
CA SER A 94 19.72 5.65 5.14
C SER A 94 20.08 4.53 4.18
N TYR A 95 19.96 4.82 2.89
CA TYR A 95 20.45 3.99 1.81
C TYR A 95 21.81 4.51 1.38
N ASP A 96 22.83 3.66 1.41
CA ASP A 96 24.11 3.92 0.76
C ASP A 96 23.99 3.59 -0.73
N LEU A 97 24.15 4.59 -1.59
CA LEU A 97 24.06 4.45 -3.04
C LEU A 97 25.43 4.52 -3.72
N SER A 98 26.54 4.59 -2.97
CA SER A 98 27.89 4.72 -3.50
C SER A 98 28.33 3.54 -4.39
N ARG A 99 27.72 2.38 -4.23
CA ARG A 99 27.99 1.16 -4.99
C ARG A 99 27.31 1.12 -6.39
N PHE A 100 26.39 2.02 -6.65
CA PHE A 100 25.67 2.08 -7.93
C PHE A 100 26.37 2.98 -8.93
N ARG A 101 26.11 2.75 -10.21
CA ARG A 101 26.75 3.46 -11.30
C ARG A 101 25.97 4.73 -11.67
N ALA A 102 26.65 5.63 -12.38
CA ALA A 102 25.99 6.77 -13.01
C ALA A 102 24.82 6.32 -13.89
N ASN A 103 23.72 7.05 -13.83
CA ASN A 103 22.45 6.83 -14.51
C ASN A 103 21.69 5.55 -14.12
N ASP A 104 22.12 4.80 -13.11
CA ASP A 104 21.35 3.67 -12.59
C ASP A 104 20.00 4.16 -12.03
N LEU A 105 18.94 3.42 -12.34
CA LEU A 105 17.66 3.54 -11.64
C LEU A 105 17.67 2.63 -10.43
N VAL A 106 17.56 3.21 -9.23
CA VAL A 106 17.62 2.50 -7.97
C VAL A 106 16.29 2.58 -7.25
N PHE A 107 15.72 1.43 -6.88
CA PHE A 107 14.55 1.33 -6.01
C PHE A 107 14.97 1.35 -4.55
N LEU A 108 14.31 2.18 -3.76
CA LEU A 108 14.50 2.31 -2.32
C LEU A 108 13.44 1.48 -1.63
N THR A 109 13.86 0.39 -1.00
CA THR A 109 12.91 -0.58 -0.44
C THR A 109 13.07 -0.77 1.05
N ILE A 110 11.97 -1.13 1.71
CA ILE A 110 11.96 -1.55 3.11
C ILE A 110 11.21 -2.87 3.24
N ALA A 111 11.72 -3.77 4.06
CA ALA A 111 11.09 -5.05 4.35
C ALA A 111 11.11 -5.36 5.84
N TYR A 112 10.17 -6.19 6.29
CA TYR A 112 10.19 -6.73 7.64
C TYR A 112 11.42 -7.61 7.82
N ASP A 113 12.14 -7.39 8.90
CA ASP A 113 13.22 -8.26 9.35
C ASP A 113 13.30 -8.23 10.88
N ASN A 114 13.96 -9.23 11.44
CA ASN A 114 14.26 -9.30 12.85
C ASN A 114 15.65 -9.87 13.05
N ASP A 115 16.29 -9.47 14.14
CA ASP A 115 17.64 -9.93 14.46
C ASP A 115 17.83 -10.06 15.97
N ASN A 116 18.87 -10.79 16.34
CA ASN A 116 19.32 -10.91 17.72
C ASN A 116 20.36 -9.82 18.00
N ASP A 117 20.15 -9.02 19.04
CA ASP A 117 21.14 -8.02 19.46
C ASP A 117 22.07 -8.62 20.52
N GLU A 118 23.39 -8.47 20.36
CA GLU A 118 24.39 -8.98 21.30
C GLU A 118 24.18 -8.48 22.73
N LYS A 119 23.66 -7.27 22.91
CA LYS A 119 23.31 -6.75 24.25
C LYS A 119 22.15 -7.52 24.91
N ASP A 120 21.36 -8.24 24.15
CA ASP A 120 20.27 -9.08 24.64
C ASP A 120 20.67 -10.56 24.72
N ARG A 121 21.97 -10.90 24.60
CA ARG A 121 22.49 -12.24 24.85
C ARG A 121 22.23 -12.62 26.31
N ASN A 122 21.85 -13.86 26.55
CA ASN A 122 21.63 -14.37 27.91
C ASN A 122 22.93 -14.23 28.75
N PRO A 123 22.92 -13.45 29.84
CA PRO A 123 24.13 -13.21 30.64
C PRO A 123 24.53 -14.39 31.49
N SER A 124 23.63 -15.36 31.70
CA SER A 124 23.88 -16.55 32.56
C SER A 124 23.21 -17.78 31.95
N GLY A 125 23.84 -18.93 32.16
CA GLY A 125 23.35 -20.19 31.60
C GLY A 125 23.76 -20.37 30.14
N ASP A 126 22.81 -20.70 29.27
CA ASP A 126 23.08 -20.90 27.84
C ASP A 126 23.31 -19.57 27.11
N THR A 127 24.57 -19.20 26.95
CA THR A 127 24.99 -17.94 26.27
C THR A 127 24.77 -17.95 24.76
N THR A 128 24.29 -19.05 24.17
CA THR A 128 23.89 -19.08 22.77
C THR A 128 22.49 -18.53 22.54
N LYS A 129 21.71 -18.36 23.63
CA LYS A 129 20.36 -17.83 23.57
C LYS A 129 20.32 -16.31 23.77
N PHE A 130 19.30 -15.70 23.22
CA PHE A 130 18.98 -14.27 23.35
C PHE A 130 17.67 -14.12 24.13
N ILE A 131 17.63 -13.17 25.05
CA ILE A 131 16.45 -12.90 25.89
C ILE A 131 15.41 -12.01 25.19
N ARG A 132 15.78 -11.36 24.08
CA ARG A 132 14.92 -10.55 23.22
C ARG A 132 15.21 -10.79 21.74
N ILE A 133 14.20 -10.58 20.93
CA ILE A 133 14.31 -10.45 19.46
C ILE A 133 14.03 -8.99 19.12
N THR A 134 14.95 -8.35 18.42
CA THR A 134 14.77 -6.97 17.97
C THR A 134 14.16 -6.98 16.56
N GLU A 135 13.00 -6.37 16.39
CA GLU A 135 12.44 -6.14 15.06
C GLU A 135 13.22 -5.00 14.41
N ARG A 136 13.92 -5.32 13.32
CA ARG A 136 14.72 -4.38 12.54
C ARG A 136 14.27 -4.42 11.10
N PRO A 137 13.66 -3.35 10.59
CA PRO A 137 13.35 -3.31 9.17
C PRO A 137 14.62 -3.26 8.34
N LYS A 138 14.64 -4.02 7.25
CA LYS A 138 15.74 -4.03 6.29
C LYS A 138 15.51 -2.96 5.24
N LEU A 139 16.38 -1.95 5.21
CA LEU A 139 16.47 -0.96 4.13
C LEU A 139 17.43 -1.48 3.06
N GLU A 140 16.95 -1.66 1.84
CA GLU A 140 17.75 -2.22 0.74
C GLU A 140 17.55 -1.44 -0.55
N PRO A 141 18.62 -0.81 -1.09
CA PRO A 141 18.59 -0.21 -2.43
C PRO A 141 18.92 -1.29 -3.49
N THR A 142 18.16 -1.33 -4.57
CA THR A 142 18.32 -2.30 -5.65
C THR A 142 18.02 -1.71 -7.02
N THR A 143 18.74 -2.14 -8.06
CA THR A 143 18.42 -1.80 -9.46
C THR A 143 17.39 -2.75 -10.07
N THR A 144 17.12 -3.88 -9.43
CA THR A 144 16.07 -4.80 -9.86
C THR A 144 14.74 -4.34 -9.30
N LYS A 145 13.73 -4.19 -10.16
CA LYS A 145 12.37 -3.86 -9.71
C LYS A 145 11.87 -4.93 -8.73
N PRO A 146 11.49 -4.55 -7.49
CA PRO A 146 10.97 -5.51 -6.52
C PRO A 146 9.71 -6.21 -7.04
N PRO A 147 9.48 -7.47 -6.65
CA PRO A 147 8.24 -8.17 -6.97
C PRO A 147 7.04 -7.44 -6.34
N ASP A 148 5.92 -7.40 -7.06
CA ASP A 148 4.66 -6.81 -6.54
C ASP A 148 3.88 -7.85 -5.69
N ASP A 149 4.60 -8.59 -4.87
CA ASP A 149 4.01 -9.57 -3.95
C ASP A 149 3.65 -8.98 -2.58
N GLY A 150 4.07 -7.75 -2.33
CA GLY A 150 3.77 -6.99 -1.11
C GLY A 150 4.59 -7.39 0.11
N THR A 151 5.60 -8.25 -0.02
CA THR A 151 6.53 -8.58 1.07
C THR A 151 7.61 -7.52 1.24
N VAL A 152 7.87 -6.77 0.17
CA VAL A 152 8.78 -5.63 0.11
C VAL A 152 8.01 -4.38 -0.24
N ILE A 153 8.21 -3.30 0.53
CA ILE A 153 7.54 -2.01 0.31
C ILE A 153 8.51 -1.06 -0.38
N VAL A 154 8.08 -0.47 -1.50
CA VAL A 154 8.85 0.55 -2.21
C VAL A 154 8.59 1.91 -1.57
N LEU A 155 9.65 2.56 -1.08
CA LEU A 155 9.60 3.92 -0.52
C LEU A 155 9.80 5.00 -1.59
N GLY A 156 10.35 4.64 -2.73
CA GLY A 156 10.61 5.53 -3.85
C GLY A 156 11.61 4.91 -4.80
N GLN A 157 11.92 5.64 -5.88
CA GLN A 157 13.00 5.32 -6.80
C GLN A 157 13.79 6.58 -7.12
N VAL A 158 15.06 6.41 -7.47
CA VAL A 158 15.96 7.51 -7.83
C VAL A 158 16.78 7.13 -9.04
N THR A 159 16.91 8.03 -9.99
CA THR A 159 17.89 7.91 -11.09
C THR A 159 19.13 8.69 -10.71
N LEU A 160 20.29 8.04 -10.61
CA LEU A 160 21.54 8.71 -10.31
C LEU A 160 21.95 9.61 -11.50
N ASP A 161 22.64 10.71 -11.22
CA ASP A 161 23.15 11.60 -12.26
C ASP A 161 24.38 11.00 -13.00
N ALA A 162 24.92 11.75 -13.95
CA ALA A 162 26.11 11.33 -14.72
C ALA A 162 27.38 11.17 -13.87
N SER A 163 27.39 11.68 -12.64
CA SER A 163 28.48 11.53 -11.67
C SER A 163 28.18 10.48 -10.60
N GLY A 164 27.03 9.81 -10.69
CA GLY A 164 26.57 8.81 -9.72
C GLY A 164 26.06 9.43 -8.43
N ASN A 165 25.62 10.69 -8.45
CA ASN A 165 25.08 11.36 -7.26
C ASN A 165 23.54 11.37 -7.29
N VAL A 166 22.97 11.56 -6.12
CA VAL A 166 21.54 11.78 -5.91
C VAL A 166 21.21 13.25 -6.14
N THR A 167 20.18 13.52 -6.92
CA THR A 167 19.62 14.87 -7.06
C THR A 167 18.14 14.87 -6.71
N PRO A 168 17.62 15.86 -5.96
CA PRO A 168 16.21 15.88 -5.54
C PRO A 168 15.22 15.74 -6.72
N ALA A 169 15.51 16.36 -7.85
CA ALA A 169 14.68 16.34 -9.05
C ALA A 169 14.59 14.94 -9.72
N LYS A 170 15.43 14.00 -9.33
CA LYS A 170 15.49 12.62 -9.87
C LYS A 170 14.88 11.59 -8.93
N ILE A 171 14.32 12.03 -7.81
CA ILE A 171 13.58 11.16 -6.88
C ILE A 171 12.12 11.11 -7.30
N ASP A 172 11.63 9.90 -7.54
CA ASP A 172 10.23 9.64 -7.87
C ASP A 172 9.56 8.84 -6.75
N LEU A 173 8.50 9.41 -6.18
CA LEU A 173 7.70 8.84 -5.10
C LEU A 173 6.34 8.32 -5.60
N SER A 174 6.05 8.41 -6.89
CA SER A 174 4.75 8.01 -7.47
C SER A 174 4.44 6.53 -7.26
N GLY A 175 5.49 5.70 -7.14
CA GLY A 175 5.36 4.27 -6.84
C GLY A 175 5.06 3.91 -5.38
N ARG A 176 4.95 4.89 -4.46
CA ARG A 176 4.63 4.65 -3.05
C ARG A 176 3.20 4.15 -2.90
N ARG A 177 3.07 3.03 -2.24
CA ARG A 177 1.77 2.47 -1.91
C ARG A 177 1.41 2.80 -0.47
N MET A 178 0.35 3.61 -0.28
CA MET A 178 -0.19 3.87 1.05
C MET A 178 -1.17 2.76 1.45
N VAL A 179 -1.17 2.40 2.74
CA VAL A 179 -2.18 1.49 3.29
C VAL A 179 -3.56 2.11 3.15
N ARG A 180 -4.49 1.31 2.66
CA ARG A 180 -5.91 1.67 2.64
C ARG A 180 -6.70 0.55 3.30
N SER A 181 -7.74 0.90 4.03
CA SER A 181 -8.72 -0.11 4.45
C SER A 181 -9.33 -0.76 3.21
N LYS A 182 -9.46 -2.08 3.22
CA LYS A 182 -10.11 -2.82 2.13
C LYS A 182 -11.58 -2.45 1.95
N THR A 183 -12.17 -1.83 2.97
CA THR A 183 -13.55 -1.35 2.98
C THR A 183 -13.67 0.14 2.67
N SER A 184 -12.55 0.87 2.57
CA SER A 184 -12.59 2.30 2.24
C SER A 184 -13.04 2.53 0.81
N PRO A 185 -13.93 3.51 0.57
CA PRO A 185 -14.31 3.88 -0.77
C PRO A 185 -13.10 4.39 -1.57
N ILE A 186 -13.05 4.06 -2.84
CA ILE A 186 -12.09 4.63 -3.78
C ILE A 186 -12.82 5.75 -4.50
N VAL A 187 -12.28 6.96 -4.42
CA VAL A 187 -12.85 8.15 -5.08
C VAL A 187 -11.89 8.67 -6.14
N GLY A 188 -12.46 9.26 -7.18
CA GLY A 188 -11.69 9.86 -8.26
C GLY A 188 -12.56 10.67 -9.21
N THR A 189 -11.95 11.09 -10.30
CA THR A 189 -12.62 11.79 -11.40
C THR A 189 -12.37 11.06 -12.71
N ALA A 190 -13.32 11.15 -13.64
CA ALA A 190 -13.18 10.57 -14.99
C ALA A 190 -13.93 11.42 -16.01
N ASN A 191 -13.42 11.43 -17.23
CA ASN A 191 -14.02 12.13 -18.36
C ASN A 191 -15.01 11.25 -19.12
N ASP A 192 -15.86 11.88 -19.96
CA ASP A 192 -16.73 11.16 -20.88
C ASP A 192 -15.90 10.21 -21.77
N GLY A 193 -16.30 8.95 -21.86
CA GLY A 193 -15.62 7.89 -22.61
C GLY A 193 -14.43 7.24 -21.90
N GLU A 194 -14.01 7.71 -20.73
CA GLU A 194 -12.91 7.11 -19.97
C GLU A 194 -13.35 5.80 -19.28
N THR A 195 -12.41 4.85 -19.17
CA THR A 195 -12.64 3.60 -18.44
C THR A 195 -12.04 3.68 -17.05
N VAL A 196 -12.88 3.58 -16.03
CA VAL A 196 -12.46 3.43 -14.62
C VAL A 196 -12.29 1.94 -14.34
N VAL A 197 -11.06 1.52 -14.05
CA VAL A 197 -10.74 0.12 -13.81
C VAL A 197 -11.14 -0.29 -12.37
N ALA A 198 -11.77 -1.45 -12.23
CA ALA A 198 -12.06 -2.02 -10.92
C ALA A 198 -10.74 -2.38 -10.20
N PRO A 199 -10.64 -2.19 -8.86
CA PRO A 199 -9.38 -2.37 -8.12
C PRO A 199 -8.71 -3.74 -8.26
N ASP A 200 -9.50 -4.78 -8.48
CA ASP A 200 -9.04 -6.17 -8.71
C ASP A 200 -9.27 -6.64 -10.17
N GLY A 201 -9.62 -5.71 -11.07
CA GLY A 201 -9.98 -6.01 -12.45
C GLY A 201 -11.29 -6.80 -12.60
N LYS A 202 -12.09 -6.94 -11.53
CA LYS A 202 -13.35 -7.71 -11.50
C LYS A 202 -14.51 -6.80 -11.04
N PRO A 203 -15.15 -6.06 -11.96
CA PRO A 203 -16.20 -5.11 -11.61
C PRO A 203 -17.40 -5.75 -10.88
N ALA A 204 -17.64 -7.05 -11.10
CA ALA A 204 -18.70 -7.79 -10.42
C ALA A 204 -18.57 -7.76 -8.87
N ASN A 205 -17.36 -7.56 -8.32
CA ASN A 205 -17.10 -7.49 -6.89
C ASN A 205 -17.33 -6.10 -6.29
N TRP A 206 -17.67 -5.11 -7.13
CA TRP A 206 -17.68 -3.70 -6.76
C TRP A 206 -18.94 -3.00 -7.24
N VAL A 207 -19.24 -1.86 -6.61
CA VAL A 207 -20.30 -0.93 -7.04
C VAL A 207 -19.63 0.40 -7.32
N ILE A 208 -19.97 1.03 -8.44
CA ILE A 208 -19.54 2.38 -8.76
C ILE A 208 -20.73 3.34 -8.66
N PHE A 209 -20.50 4.49 -8.03
CA PHE A 209 -21.39 5.63 -8.03
C PHE A 209 -20.74 6.75 -8.82
N VAL A 210 -21.49 7.39 -9.68
CA VAL A 210 -21.03 8.52 -10.49
C VAL A 210 -21.94 9.71 -10.31
N SER A 211 -21.34 10.89 -10.24
CA SER A 211 -22.06 12.17 -10.20
C SER A 211 -21.39 13.18 -11.12
N PRO A 212 -22.13 14.07 -11.78
CA PRO A 212 -21.53 15.08 -12.63
C PRO A 212 -20.64 16.03 -11.80
N ARG A 213 -19.43 16.29 -12.27
CA ARG A 213 -18.51 17.27 -11.71
C ARG A 213 -18.50 18.53 -12.53
N GLN A 214 -18.35 18.38 -13.84
CA GLN A 214 -18.35 19.49 -14.79
C GLN A 214 -19.08 19.07 -16.06
N LEU A 215 -19.98 19.92 -16.52
CA LEU A 215 -20.68 19.77 -17.77
C LEU A 215 -20.32 20.93 -18.67
N ASN A 216 -19.84 20.63 -19.86
CA ASN A 216 -19.60 21.63 -20.88
C ASN A 216 -20.90 21.80 -21.69
N VAL A 217 -21.47 22.98 -21.66
CA VAL A 217 -22.67 23.33 -22.44
C VAL A 217 -22.23 24.21 -23.60
N LYS A 218 -22.31 23.69 -24.82
CA LYS A 218 -22.03 24.47 -26.02
C LYS A 218 -23.36 24.88 -26.66
N LYS A 219 -23.70 26.13 -26.52
CA LYS A 219 -24.90 26.68 -27.16
C LYS A 219 -24.73 26.71 -28.69
N THR A 220 -25.55 25.94 -29.41
CA THR A 220 -25.42 25.74 -30.86
C THR A 220 -26.38 26.56 -31.70
N GLY A 221 -27.36 27.29 -31.09
CA GLY A 221 -28.32 28.10 -31.78
C GLY A 221 -29.08 29.09 -30.89
N PRO A 222 -29.90 29.98 -31.47
CA PRO A 222 -30.67 30.98 -30.73
C PRO A 222 -31.78 30.36 -29.87
N PHE A 223 -32.27 29.19 -30.26
CA PHE A 223 -33.31 28.47 -29.53
C PHE A 223 -32.87 27.04 -29.23
N ILE A 224 -32.98 26.61 -27.97
CA ILE A 224 -32.76 25.24 -27.53
C ILE A 224 -34.15 24.60 -27.38
N LEU A 225 -34.42 23.56 -28.16
CA LEU A 225 -35.69 22.82 -28.11
C LEU A 225 -35.67 21.77 -27.01
N GLU A 226 -34.53 21.15 -26.80
CA GLU A 226 -34.34 20.10 -25.78
C GLU A 226 -32.92 20.18 -25.24
N PHE A 227 -32.80 20.00 -23.93
CA PHE A 227 -31.54 19.87 -23.23
C PHE A 227 -31.58 18.64 -22.33
N SER A 228 -30.61 17.74 -22.49
CA SER A 228 -30.50 16.57 -21.64
C SER A 228 -29.08 16.38 -21.13
N ILE A 229 -28.95 15.77 -19.96
CA ILE A 229 -27.69 15.41 -19.33
C ILE A 229 -27.69 13.90 -19.15
N THR A 230 -26.62 13.25 -19.60
CA THR A 230 -26.39 11.82 -19.37
C THR A 230 -25.22 11.65 -18.44
N VAL A 231 -25.43 10.93 -17.33
CA VAL A 231 -24.38 10.50 -16.41
C VAL A 231 -24.62 9.04 -16.10
N SER A 232 -23.68 8.18 -16.50
CA SER A 232 -23.80 6.76 -16.25
C SER A 232 -22.43 6.09 -16.24
N ALA A 233 -22.37 4.87 -15.69
CA ALA A 233 -21.22 3.99 -15.77
C ALA A 233 -21.70 2.64 -16.29
N THR A 234 -21.15 2.20 -17.41
CA THR A 234 -21.48 0.90 -18.03
C THR A 234 -20.38 -0.09 -17.74
N GLU A 235 -20.75 -1.25 -17.15
CA GLU A 235 -19.78 -2.31 -16.84
C GLU A 235 -19.14 -2.88 -18.09
N VAL A 236 -17.80 -3.03 -18.05
CA VAL A 236 -16.96 -3.65 -19.07
C VAL A 236 -16.08 -4.70 -18.41
N ALA A 237 -15.30 -5.45 -19.18
CA ALA A 237 -14.55 -6.60 -18.69
C ALA A 237 -13.70 -6.33 -17.43
N THR A 238 -13.08 -5.16 -17.32
CA THR A 238 -12.15 -4.82 -16.21
C THR A 238 -12.60 -3.67 -15.33
N GLY A 239 -13.76 -3.06 -15.60
CA GLY A 239 -14.22 -1.86 -14.89
C GLY A 239 -15.51 -1.29 -15.46
N TRP A 240 -15.57 0.03 -15.64
CA TRP A 240 -16.74 0.75 -16.16
C TRP A 240 -16.34 1.84 -17.12
N THR A 241 -17.00 1.89 -18.27
CA THR A 241 -16.91 3.05 -19.16
C THR A 241 -17.85 4.14 -18.68
N ILE A 242 -17.33 5.33 -18.50
CA ILE A 242 -18.07 6.48 -18.02
C ILE A 242 -18.72 7.19 -19.21
N SER A 243 -20.01 7.56 -19.04
CA SER A 243 -20.70 8.46 -19.95
C SER A 243 -21.14 9.70 -19.16
N CYS A 244 -20.61 10.86 -19.54
CA CYS A 244 -20.95 12.13 -18.93
C CYS A 244 -20.94 13.21 -20.01
N PHE A 245 -22.13 13.58 -20.50
CA PHE A 245 -22.25 14.61 -21.52
C PHE A 245 -23.58 15.37 -21.41
N SER A 246 -23.58 16.60 -21.87
CA SER A 246 -24.78 17.33 -22.20
C SER A 246 -25.10 17.17 -23.68
N GLN A 247 -26.39 17.09 -23.99
CA GLN A 247 -26.90 17.04 -25.34
C GLN A 247 -27.94 18.12 -25.55
N GLU A 248 -27.76 18.91 -26.59
CA GLU A 248 -28.71 19.96 -27.01
C GLU A 248 -29.29 19.60 -28.37
N THR A 249 -30.58 19.87 -28.54
CA THR A 249 -31.23 19.83 -29.84
C THR A 249 -31.71 21.26 -30.14
N ALA A 250 -31.17 21.86 -31.20
CA ALA A 250 -31.52 23.17 -31.68
C ALA A 250 -32.34 23.06 -32.99
N ASP A 251 -33.26 24.02 -33.23
CA ASP A 251 -34.26 23.99 -34.29
C ASP A 251 -33.65 23.85 -35.71
N LEU A 252 -32.47 24.42 -35.96
CA LEU A 252 -31.86 24.43 -37.30
C LEU A 252 -30.44 23.76 -37.33
N ALA A 253 -29.88 23.47 -36.19
CA ALA A 253 -28.49 22.98 -36.09
C ALA A 253 -28.36 21.48 -35.74
N GLY A 254 -29.49 20.80 -35.52
CA GLY A 254 -29.48 19.38 -35.12
C GLY A 254 -29.06 19.14 -33.68
N ARG A 255 -28.52 17.94 -33.42
CA ARG A 255 -28.07 17.53 -32.08
C ARG A 255 -26.56 17.80 -31.91
N SER A 256 -26.21 18.42 -30.80
CA SER A 256 -24.81 18.54 -30.39
C SER A 256 -24.57 17.84 -29.05
N LYS A 257 -23.41 17.17 -28.93
CA LYS A 257 -22.99 16.51 -27.70
C LYS A 257 -21.72 17.22 -27.18
N SER A 258 -21.72 17.58 -25.90
CA SER A 258 -20.56 18.18 -25.23
C SER A 258 -20.11 17.31 -24.08
N PRO A 259 -18.84 16.83 -24.07
CA PRO A 259 -18.33 15.96 -23.02
C PRO A 259 -18.23 16.70 -21.70
N GLY A 260 -18.37 15.95 -20.59
CA GLY A 260 -18.24 16.43 -19.24
C GLY A 260 -17.30 15.57 -18.41
N GLU A 261 -17.22 15.87 -17.14
CA GLU A 261 -16.43 15.16 -16.15
C GLU A 261 -17.31 14.71 -14.97
N VAL A 262 -17.02 13.55 -14.40
CA VAL A 262 -17.71 13.01 -13.22
C VAL A 262 -16.76 12.91 -12.03
N ASN A 263 -17.32 13.00 -10.82
CA ASN A 263 -16.74 12.35 -9.65
C ASN A 263 -17.26 10.92 -9.60
N TYR A 264 -16.40 9.99 -9.21
CA TYR A 264 -16.82 8.61 -8.94
C TYR A 264 -16.39 8.14 -7.56
N MET A 265 -17.13 7.17 -7.04
CA MET A 265 -16.83 6.45 -5.81
C MET A 265 -17.07 4.96 -6.07
N ILE A 266 -16.05 4.14 -5.74
CA ILE A 266 -16.13 2.68 -5.87
C ILE A 266 -16.15 2.09 -4.46
N LEU A 267 -17.13 1.21 -4.23
CA LEU A 267 -17.29 0.45 -2.98
C LEU A 267 -17.22 -1.04 -3.28
N ARG A 268 -16.65 -1.80 -2.37
CA ARG A 268 -16.70 -3.26 -2.44
C ARG A 268 -18.11 -3.72 -2.06
N LYS A 269 -18.66 -4.70 -2.82
CA LYS A 269 -19.92 -5.38 -2.49
C LYS A 269 -19.77 -6.27 -1.27
#